data_52aa9802642de5ae944bc597e04859a4
#
_entry.id   52aa9802642de5ae944bc597e04859a4
#
_cell.length_a   1.000
_cell.length_b   1.000
_cell.length_c   1.000
_cell.angle_alpha   90.00
_cell.angle_beta   90.00
_cell.angle_gamma   90.00
#
_symmetry.space_group_name_H-M   'P 1'
#
loop_
_entity.id
_entity.type
_entity.pdbx_description
1 polymer ?
#
loop_
_entity_poly.entity_id
_entity_poly.type
_entity_poly.pdbx_seq_one_letter_code
_entity_poly.pdbx_strand_id
1 'polypeptide(L)'
;MLTTKKIAILNINNKSGRSVSLVILTAVLALVLFLSSFLIYSLKNGMNSLADRMGADIIVVPEGYDTKVEGAILRGEPNTFFMDKSIVKKIEGIDGVQEVTPQLFLATLSAGCCSFPIQIIGFDAATDFVVTPWLQEQISLPLENGEVVVGNNVVGDVNSHVKFFDQEFKIKGRLQKTGMGFDNTVFLNFDEARRLAKEYEKILEIEDKYDDNMISSIMIKIKKGVEPTDVQNAIRRECLNDGVFPLLSKSMMNEVSNSALDMINYVYILIALVWILTFIVLSLVYSITIKAVSYT
;
A
#
# COMPACT_ATOMS: atom_id res chain seq x y z
N MET A 1 -66.36 5.93 -9.64
CA MET A 1 -65.22 5.85 -10.57
C MET A 1 -63.98 5.41 -9.81
N LEU A 2 -63.40 4.26 -10.16
CA LEU A 2 -62.12 3.81 -9.60
C LEU A 2 -61.01 4.65 -10.25
N THR A 3 -60.35 5.47 -9.47
CA THR A 3 -59.17 6.23 -9.92
C THR A 3 -58.00 5.27 -10.17
N THR A 4 -57.17 5.57 -11.17
CA THR A 4 -55.98 4.77 -11.57
C THR A 4 -55.08 4.41 -10.37
N LYS A 5 -54.94 5.32 -9.39
CA LYS A 5 -54.29 5.08 -8.13
C LYS A 5 -54.92 3.98 -7.29
N LYS A 6 -56.24 3.92 -7.22
CA LYS A 6 -56.96 2.93 -6.41
C LYS A 6 -56.88 1.55 -7.04
N ILE A 7 -56.86 1.45 -8.36
CA ILE A 7 -56.63 0.21 -9.12
C ILE A 7 -55.20 -0.31 -8.90
N ALA A 8 -54.20 0.59 -8.92
CA ALA A 8 -52.80 0.22 -8.66
C ALA A 8 -52.60 -0.34 -7.25
N ILE A 9 -53.19 0.31 -6.23
CA ILE A 9 -53.09 -0.14 -4.81
C ILE A 9 -53.80 -1.48 -4.63
N LEU A 10 -54.97 -1.70 -5.22
CA LEU A 10 -55.70 -2.97 -5.15
C LEU A 10 -54.93 -4.10 -5.84
N ASN A 11 -54.25 -3.81 -6.96
CA ASN A 11 -53.43 -4.80 -7.67
C ASN A 11 -52.15 -5.20 -6.87
N ILE A 12 -51.53 -4.23 -6.16
CA ILE A 12 -50.42 -4.48 -5.24
C ILE A 12 -50.89 -5.37 -4.08
N ASN A 13 -52.04 -5.13 -3.53
CA ASN A 13 -52.57 -5.85 -2.37
C ASN A 13 -53.01 -7.29 -2.71
N ASN A 14 -53.64 -7.49 -3.88
CA ASN A 14 -54.13 -8.78 -4.34
C ASN A 14 -53.00 -9.71 -4.86
N LYS A 15 -51.84 -9.15 -5.23
CA LYS A 15 -50.62 -9.90 -5.65
C LYS A 15 -49.41 -9.55 -4.79
N SER A 16 -49.63 -9.48 -3.48
CA SER A 16 -48.63 -9.03 -2.50
C SER A 16 -47.29 -9.77 -2.58
N GLY A 17 -47.28 -11.10 -2.73
CA GLY A 17 -46.05 -11.89 -2.83
C GLY A 17 -45.15 -11.47 -3.98
N ARG A 18 -45.74 -11.19 -5.15
CA ARG A 18 -45.00 -10.76 -6.34
C ARG A 18 -44.48 -9.31 -6.20
N SER A 19 -45.30 -8.41 -5.66
CA SER A 19 -44.89 -7.02 -5.43
C SER A 19 -43.80 -6.92 -4.39
N VAL A 20 -43.86 -7.69 -3.30
CA VAL A 20 -42.83 -7.78 -2.26
C VAL A 20 -41.52 -8.34 -2.84
N SER A 21 -41.59 -9.41 -3.63
CA SER A 21 -40.36 -9.97 -4.26
C SER A 21 -39.68 -8.97 -5.18
N LEU A 22 -40.42 -8.16 -5.93
CA LEU A 22 -39.86 -7.12 -6.79
C LEU A 22 -39.20 -5.99 -5.99
N VAL A 23 -39.86 -5.55 -4.91
CA VAL A 23 -39.29 -4.54 -4.00
C VAL A 23 -38.01 -5.04 -3.35
N ILE A 24 -38.01 -6.28 -2.87
CA ILE A 24 -36.81 -6.90 -2.26
C ILE A 24 -35.69 -6.98 -3.31
N LEU A 25 -35.98 -7.45 -4.52
CA LEU A 25 -34.97 -7.59 -5.57
C LEU A 25 -34.35 -6.24 -5.93
N THR A 26 -35.18 -5.20 -6.15
CA THR A 26 -34.68 -3.84 -6.44
C THR A 26 -33.92 -3.24 -5.28
N ALA A 27 -34.34 -3.48 -4.03
CA ALA A 27 -33.62 -3.03 -2.85
C ALA A 27 -32.25 -3.68 -2.71
N VAL A 28 -32.16 -5.00 -2.94
CA VAL A 28 -30.86 -5.73 -2.91
C VAL A 28 -29.93 -5.22 -4.01
N LEU A 29 -30.42 -5.02 -5.23
CA LEU A 29 -29.62 -4.49 -6.33
C LEU A 29 -29.12 -3.07 -6.05
N ALA A 30 -29.99 -2.21 -5.53
CA ALA A 30 -29.62 -0.84 -5.12
C ALA A 30 -28.55 -0.86 -4.01
N LEU A 31 -28.69 -1.75 -3.02
CA LEU A 31 -27.73 -1.95 -1.94
C LEU A 31 -26.37 -2.37 -2.48
N VAL A 32 -26.34 -3.34 -3.40
CA VAL A 32 -25.08 -3.82 -4.01
C VAL A 32 -24.38 -2.71 -4.77
N LEU A 33 -25.10 -1.91 -5.57
CA LEU A 33 -24.53 -0.75 -6.28
C LEU A 33 -23.98 0.30 -5.31
N PHE A 34 -24.73 0.60 -4.26
CA PHE A 34 -24.28 1.56 -3.25
C PHE A 34 -23.01 1.10 -2.55
N LEU A 35 -22.98 -0.15 -2.08
CA LEU A 35 -21.82 -0.73 -1.41
C LEU A 35 -20.58 -0.77 -2.34
N SER A 36 -20.76 -1.13 -3.61
CA SER A 36 -19.68 -1.13 -4.59
C SER A 36 -19.11 0.27 -4.81
N SER A 37 -19.97 1.27 -5.00
CA SER A 37 -19.54 2.67 -5.19
C SER A 37 -18.85 3.23 -3.94
N PHE A 38 -19.36 2.89 -2.76
CA PHE A 38 -18.79 3.30 -1.49
C PHE A 38 -17.39 2.67 -1.28
N LEU A 39 -17.23 1.37 -1.59
CA LEU A 39 -15.95 0.67 -1.52
C LEU A 39 -14.88 1.31 -2.41
N ILE A 40 -15.22 1.65 -3.66
CA ILE A 40 -14.27 2.29 -4.58
C ILE A 40 -13.83 3.66 -4.05
N TYR A 41 -14.80 4.48 -3.63
CA TYR A 41 -14.51 5.80 -3.09
C TYR A 41 -13.62 5.71 -1.83
N SER A 42 -13.94 4.77 -0.94
CA SER A 42 -13.17 4.52 0.28
C SER A 42 -11.76 4.03 -0.02
N LEU A 43 -11.62 3.10 -0.98
CA LEU A 43 -10.31 2.59 -1.41
C LEU A 43 -9.43 3.72 -1.97
N LYS A 44 -9.96 4.50 -2.92
CA LYS A 44 -9.22 5.61 -3.53
C LYS A 44 -8.77 6.65 -2.51
N ASN A 45 -9.66 7.04 -1.58
CA ASN A 45 -9.31 7.98 -0.53
C ASN A 45 -8.29 7.39 0.46
N GLY A 46 -8.44 6.10 0.81
CA GLY A 46 -7.49 5.40 1.67
C GLY A 46 -6.08 5.37 1.07
N MET A 47 -5.95 5.08 -0.23
CA MET A 47 -4.66 5.02 -0.91
C MET A 47 -4.00 6.39 -1.04
N ASN A 48 -4.76 7.45 -1.35
CA ASN A 48 -4.22 8.81 -1.35
C ASN A 48 -3.71 9.20 0.06
N SER A 49 -4.48 8.87 1.10
CA SER A 49 -4.06 9.11 2.48
C SER A 49 -2.79 8.34 2.85
N LEU A 50 -2.61 7.11 2.37
CA LEU A 50 -1.38 6.33 2.59
C LEU A 50 -0.18 6.98 1.89
N ALA A 51 -0.34 7.44 0.64
CA ALA A 51 0.72 8.14 -0.09
C ALA A 51 1.17 9.41 0.64
N ASP A 52 0.22 10.22 1.11
CA ASP A 52 0.53 11.44 1.87
C ASP A 52 1.21 11.14 3.23
N ARG A 53 0.89 9.99 3.85
CA ARG A 53 1.44 9.55 5.13
C ARG A 53 2.77 8.81 5.01
N MET A 54 3.18 8.37 3.82
CA MET A 54 4.48 7.72 3.60
C MET A 54 5.66 8.65 3.95
N GLY A 55 5.43 9.95 3.96
CA GLY A 55 6.44 10.96 4.33
C GLY A 55 7.38 11.33 3.18
N ALA A 56 7.65 10.44 2.25
CA ALA A 56 8.48 10.68 1.07
C ALA A 56 7.63 10.97 -0.15
N ASP A 57 7.96 12.01 -0.91
CA ASP A 57 7.33 12.35 -2.18
C ASP A 57 7.96 11.60 -3.36
N ILE A 58 9.29 11.39 -3.29
CA ILE A 58 10.08 10.68 -4.28
C ILE A 58 10.96 9.65 -3.57
N ILE A 59 11.09 8.47 -4.18
CA ILE A 59 11.97 7.40 -3.72
C ILE A 59 12.95 7.08 -4.85
N VAL A 60 14.26 7.18 -4.57
CA VAL A 60 15.29 6.82 -5.55
C VAL A 60 15.85 5.45 -5.20
N VAL A 61 15.93 4.58 -6.21
CA VAL A 61 16.41 3.20 -6.11
C VAL A 61 17.35 2.87 -7.25
N PRO A 62 18.11 1.77 -7.20
CA PRO A 62 18.86 1.29 -8.36
C PRO A 62 17.93 1.02 -9.55
N GLU A 63 18.41 1.25 -10.75
CA GLU A 63 17.67 0.97 -11.98
C GLU A 63 17.28 -0.51 -12.07
N GLY A 64 16.02 -0.80 -12.43
CA GLY A 64 15.47 -2.16 -12.47
C GLY A 64 14.99 -2.72 -11.12
N TYR A 65 15.04 -1.94 -10.03
CA TYR A 65 14.55 -2.33 -8.70
C TYR A 65 13.26 -1.60 -8.28
N ASP A 66 12.64 -0.86 -9.18
CA ASP A 66 11.37 -0.15 -8.97
C ASP A 66 10.25 -1.04 -8.43
N THR A 67 9.99 -2.17 -9.08
CA THR A 67 8.97 -3.14 -8.64
C THR A 67 9.33 -3.83 -7.31
N LYS A 68 10.63 -4.03 -7.04
CA LYS A 68 11.09 -4.64 -5.79
C LYS A 68 10.94 -3.73 -4.59
N VAL A 69 11.26 -2.45 -4.74
CA VAL A 69 11.04 -1.47 -3.67
C VAL A 69 9.55 -1.24 -3.42
N GLU A 70 8.75 -1.22 -4.48
CA GLU A 70 7.30 -1.18 -4.36
C GLU A 70 6.76 -2.39 -3.56
N GLY A 71 7.23 -3.61 -3.90
CA GLY A 71 6.92 -4.82 -3.15
C GLY A 71 7.29 -4.72 -1.66
N ALA A 72 8.49 -4.22 -1.35
CA ALA A 72 8.95 -4.07 0.02
C ALA A 72 8.12 -3.04 0.81
N ILE A 73 7.90 -1.85 0.23
CA ILE A 73 7.22 -0.74 0.92
C ILE A 73 5.70 -0.96 1.02
N LEU A 74 5.06 -1.44 -0.03
CA LEU A 74 3.59 -1.56 -0.05
C LEU A 74 3.09 -2.92 0.45
N ARG A 75 3.80 -4.01 0.12
CA ARG A 75 3.35 -5.38 0.42
C ARG A 75 4.15 -6.08 1.51
N GLY A 76 5.31 -5.52 1.90
CA GLY A 76 6.21 -6.15 2.87
C GLY A 76 6.96 -7.36 2.31
N GLU A 77 7.19 -7.40 0.99
CA GLU A 77 7.98 -8.42 0.32
C GLU A 77 9.47 -8.16 0.55
N PRO A 78 10.20 -9.02 1.30
CA PRO A 78 11.59 -8.73 1.63
C PRO A 78 12.47 -8.73 0.39
N ASN A 79 13.29 -7.69 0.27
CA ASN A 79 14.25 -7.52 -0.81
C ASN A 79 15.55 -6.92 -0.30
N THR A 80 16.65 -7.24 -1.00
CA THR A 80 17.99 -6.69 -0.77
C THR A 80 18.52 -6.17 -2.09
N PHE A 81 18.97 -4.91 -2.11
CA PHE A 81 19.59 -4.25 -3.25
C PHE A 81 20.41 -3.06 -2.78
N PHE A 82 21.41 -2.66 -3.56
CA PHE A 82 22.35 -1.64 -3.15
C PHE A 82 22.67 -0.65 -4.27
N MET A 83 23.00 0.59 -3.89
CA MET A 83 23.52 1.65 -4.74
C MET A 83 24.53 2.50 -3.96
N ASP A 84 25.30 3.32 -4.66
CA ASP A 84 26.33 4.16 -4.04
C ASP A 84 25.72 5.31 -3.24
N LYS A 85 26.18 5.49 -2.00
CA LYS A 85 25.73 6.57 -1.09
C LYS A 85 26.10 7.97 -1.60
N SER A 86 27.13 8.11 -2.45
CA SER A 86 27.55 9.42 -2.97
C SER A 86 26.43 10.17 -3.70
N ILE A 87 25.43 9.43 -4.22
CA ILE A 87 24.25 9.96 -4.90
C ILE A 87 23.42 10.86 -3.98
N VAL A 88 23.41 10.60 -2.66
CA VAL A 88 22.70 11.44 -1.68
C VAL A 88 23.09 12.90 -1.80
N LYS A 89 24.42 13.19 -1.86
CA LYS A 89 24.93 14.56 -1.97
C LYS A 89 24.53 15.24 -3.26
N LYS A 90 24.43 14.51 -4.37
CA LYS A 90 23.97 15.07 -5.65
C LYS A 90 22.50 15.48 -5.54
N ILE A 91 21.68 14.61 -4.94
CA ILE A 91 20.24 14.84 -4.79
C ILE A 91 19.96 16.00 -3.83
N GLU A 92 20.69 16.11 -2.72
CA GLU A 92 20.57 17.23 -1.76
C GLU A 92 20.79 18.59 -2.42
N GLY A 93 21.62 18.65 -3.48
CA GLY A 93 21.91 19.86 -4.24
C GLY A 93 20.82 20.27 -5.25
N ILE A 94 19.81 19.42 -5.49
CA ILE A 94 18.78 19.69 -6.49
C ILE A 94 17.74 20.69 -5.95
N ASP A 95 17.44 21.71 -6.75
CA ASP A 95 16.40 22.67 -6.36
C ASP A 95 15.02 22.00 -6.26
N GLY A 96 14.29 22.40 -5.22
CA GLY A 96 13.00 21.77 -4.87
C GLY A 96 13.08 20.64 -3.87
N VAL A 97 14.25 20.05 -3.61
CA VAL A 97 14.47 19.08 -2.54
C VAL A 97 14.47 19.80 -1.18
N GLN A 98 13.71 19.29 -0.20
CA GLN A 98 13.63 19.82 1.15
C GLN A 98 14.45 18.97 2.12
N GLU A 99 14.20 17.67 2.15
CA GLU A 99 14.83 16.72 3.06
C GLU A 99 15.17 15.43 2.30
N VAL A 100 16.26 14.79 2.70
CA VAL A 100 16.73 13.54 2.11
C VAL A 100 17.14 12.60 3.23
N THR A 101 16.70 11.35 3.19
CA THR A 101 17.14 10.31 4.12
C THR A 101 17.44 9.00 3.38
N PRO A 102 18.65 8.45 3.55
CA PRO A 102 18.99 7.16 2.99
C PRO A 102 18.41 6.02 3.83
N GLN A 103 18.11 4.89 3.18
CA GLN A 103 17.72 3.65 3.84
C GLN A 103 18.50 2.47 3.29
N LEU A 104 18.77 1.45 4.13
CA LEU A 104 19.44 0.22 3.77
C LEU A 104 18.49 -0.97 3.96
N PHE A 105 18.15 -1.68 2.88
CA PHE A 105 17.20 -2.77 2.86
C PHE A 105 17.92 -4.13 2.89
N LEU A 106 17.53 -4.97 3.83
CA LEU A 106 18.03 -6.34 3.96
C LEU A 106 16.85 -7.30 4.10
N ALA A 107 16.87 -8.39 3.35
CA ALA A 107 15.88 -9.45 3.48
C ALA A 107 16.41 -10.56 4.38
N THR A 108 15.62 -11.01 5.35
CA THR A 108 15.94 -12.25 6.07
C THR A 108 15.35 -13.45 5.34
N LEU A 109 16.07 -14.57 5.32
CA LEU A 109 15.56 -15.84 4.78
C LEU A 109 14.68 -16.57 5.79
N SER A 110 14.98 -16.41 7.08
CA SER A 110 14.14 -16.87 8.19
C SER A 110 14.45 -16.02 9.42
N ALA A 111 13.40 -15.62 10.13
CA ALA A 111 13.54 -15.00 11.43
C ALA A 111 13.02 -15.99 12.48
N GLY A 112 13.72 -16.15 13.58
CA GLY A 112 13.31 -17.03 14.67
C GLY A 112 11.98 -16.63 15.32
N CYS A 113 11.51 -15.40 15.07
CA CYS A 113 10.23 -14.86 15.54
C CYS A 113 9.07 -15.08 14.56
N CYS A 114 9.33 -15.39 13.28
CA CYS A 114 8.32 -15.37 12.25
C CYS A 114 8.48 -16.57 11.30
N SER A 115 7.35 -17.12 10.85
CA SER A 115 7.33 -18.26 9.93
C SER A 115 7.66 -17.89 8.48
N PHE A 116 7.96 -16.63 8.19
CA PHE A 116 8.21 -16.10 6.84
C PHE A 116 9.34 -15.06 6.87
N PRO A 117 9.99 -14.80 5.72
CA PRO A 117 11.04 -13.79 5.61
C PRO A 117 10.54 -12.39 6.03
N ILE A 118 11.41 -11.61 6.67
CA ILE A 118 11.13 -10.26 7.15
C ILE A 118 12.03 -9.26 6.43
N GLN A 119 11.48 -8.10 6.10
CA GLN A 119 12.26 -6.95 5.67
C GLN A 119 12.93 -6.29 6.87
N ILE A 120 14.22 -6.05 6.76
CA ILE A 120 14.97 -5.20 7.70
C ILE A 120 15.32 -3.90 6.98
N ILE A 121 15.12 -2.76 7.64
CA ILE A 121 15.48 -1.44 7.13
C ILE A 121 16.35 -0.73 8.14
N GLY A 122 17.59 -0.45 7.72
CA GLY A 122 18.47 0.48 8.41
C GLY A 122 18.12 1.93 8.07
N PHE A 123 17.97 2.79 9.08
CA PHE A 123 17.66 4.20 8.90
C PHE A 123 18.55 5.08 9.79
N ASP A 124 18.73 6.33 9.38
CA ASP A 124 19.45 7.34 10.14
C ASP A 124 18.45 8.24 10.88
N ALA A 125 18.38 8.10 12.19
CA ALA A 125 17.44 8.85 13.01
C ALA A 125 17.64 10.39 12.95
N ALA A 126 18.83 10.85 12.55
CA ALA A 126 19.11 12.28 12.43
C ALA A 126 18.45 12.92 11.19
N THR A 127 18.25 12.14 10.14
CA THR A 127 17.67 12.61 8.87
C THR A 127 16.28 12.01 8.60
N ASP A 128 15.84 11.04 9.42
CA ASP A 128 14.61 10.30 9.17
C ASP A 128 13.35 11.14 9.34
N PHE A 129 12.52 11.09 8.33
CA PHE A 129 11.17 11.63 8.32
C PHE A 129 10.12 10.58 7.87
N VAL A 130 10.52 9.32 7.74
CA VAL A 130 9.69 8.23 7.21
C VAL A 130 9.24 7.29 8.32
N VAL A 131 10.14 6.83 9.20
CA VAL A 131 9.89 5.84 10.25
C VAL A 131 9.40 6.49 11.53
N THR A 132 10.09 7.52 11.97
CA THR A 132 9.85 8.23 13.24
C THR A 132 8.40 8.72 13.42
N PRO A 133 7.71 9.27 12.39
CA PRO A 133 6.33 9.74 12.54
C PRO A 133 5.31 8.62 12.85
N TRP A 134 5.67 7.37 12.64
CA TRP A 134 4.79 6.21 12.88
C TRP A 134 4.99 5.54 14.23
N LEU A 135 5.93 5.99 15.05
CA LEU A 135 6.16 5.44 16.38
C LEU A 135 4.91 5.58 17.25
N GLN A 136 4.51 4.50 17.93
CA GLN A 136 3.38 4.52 18.87
C GLN A 136 3.67 5.35 20.10
N GLU A 137 4.90 5.31 20.57
CA GLU A 137 5.37 6.02 21.76
C GLU A 137 6.64 6.80 21.42
N GLN A 138 6.89 7.86 22.18
CA GLN A 138 8.17 8.56 22.08
C GLN A 138 9.25 7.68 22.71
N ILE A 139 10.22 7.29 21.89
CA ILE A 139 11.41 6.56 22.31
C ILE A 139 12.65 7.44 22.13
N SER A 140 13.71 7.14 22.89
CA SER A 140 15.00 7.81 22.68
C SER A 140 15.62 7.35 21.35
N LEU A 141 15.88 8.27 20.46
CA LEU A 141 16.62 8.10 19.24
C LEU A 141 17.99 8.82 19.36
N PRO A 142 19.04 8.37 18.67
CA PRO A 142 19.09 7.18 17.81
C PRO A 142 18.98 5.87 18.60
N LEU A 143 18.60 4.78 17.90
CA LEU A 143 18.63 3.43 18.46
C LEU A 143 20.08 3.02 18.74
N GLU A 144 20.32 2.35 19.86
CA GLU A 144 21.61 1.72 20.13
C GLU A 144 21.77 0.40 19.34
N ASN A 145 23.00 -0.08 19.23
CA ASN A 145 23.25 -1.39 18.62
C ASN A 145 22.54 -2.49 19.43
N GLY A 146 21.89 -3.43 18.74
CA GLY A 146 21.04 -4.42 19.37
C GLY A 146 19.62 -3.96 19.74
N GLU A 147 19.26 -2.70 19.49
CA GLU A 147 17.88 -2.18 19.64
C GLU A 147 17.19 -2.07 18.29
N VAL A 148 15.89 -2.40 18.26
CA VAL A 148 15.07 -2.33 17.06
C VAL A 148 13.70 -1.70 17.33
N VAL A 149 13.15 -1.09 16.29
CA VAL A 149 11.73 -0.77 16.19
C VAL A 149 11.07 -1.79 15.28
N VAL A 150 9.90 -2.27 15.65
CA VAL A 150 9.19 -3.29 14.88
C VAL A 150 7.90 -2.75 14.30
N GLY A 151 7.53 -3.23 13.12
CA GLY A 151 6.22 -2.98 12.52
C GLY A 151 5.08 -3.58 13.33
N ASN A 152 3.86 -3.13 13.06
CA ASN A 152 2.68 -3.51 13.85
C ASN A 152 2.40 -5.02 13.88
N ASN A 153 2.71 -5.75 12.80
CA ASN A 153 2.45 -7.18 12.66
C ASN A 153 3.61 -8.07 13.15
N VAL A 154 4.78 -7.50 13.42
CA VAL A 154 5.92 -8.29 13.90
C VAL A 154 5.66 -8.79 15.31
N VAL A 155 5.89 -10.07 15.57
CA VAL A 155 5.64 -10.71 16.87
C VAL A 155 6.64 -10.23 17.92
N GLY A 156 6.19 -10.06 19.15
CA GLY A 156 6.99 -9.62 20.30
C GLY A 156 6.49 -8.30 20.89
N ASP A 157 6.55 -8.14 22.18
CA ASP A 157 6.14 -6.92 22.89
C ASP A 157 7.31 -5.94 23.03
N VAL A 158 7.03 -4.67 23.26
CA VAL A 158 8.06 -3.67 23.60
C VAL A 158 8.81 -4.13 24.86
N ASN A 159 10.13 -4.03 24.82
CA ASN A 159 11.09 -4.56 25.79
C ASN A 159 11.30 -6.09 25.77
N SER A 160 10.64 -6.86 24.91
CA SER A 160 10.99 -8.25 24.63
C SER A 160 12.12 -8.31 23.57
N HIS A 161 12.51 -9.52 23.17
CA HIS A 161 13.55 -9.73 22.16
C HIS A 161 12.98 -10.43 20.93
N VAL A 162 13.53 -10.08 19.80
CA VAL A 162 13.30 -10.73 18.51
C VAL A 162 14.62 -11.26 17.97
N LYS A 163 14.60 -12.44 17.36
CA LYS A 163 15.80 -13.11 16.85
C LYS A 163 15.76 -13.15 15.32
N PHE A 164 16.84 -12.66 14.69
CA PHE A 164 17.12 -12.84 13.25
C PHE A 164 18.64 -12.87 13.03
N PHE A 165 19.11 -13.53 11.99
CA PHE A 165 20.53 -13.83 11.74
C PHE A 165 21.25 -14.45 12.96
N ASP A 166 20.54 -15.34 13.69
CA ASP A 166 21.04 -15.95 14.95
C ASP A 166 21.41 -14.98 16.07
N GLN A 167 21.01 -13.72 15.97
CA GLN A 167 21.23 -12.67 16.95
C GLN A 167 19.91 -12.19 17.57
N GLU A 168 19.97 -11.83 18.85
CA GLU A 168 18.83 -11.28 19.59
C GLU A 168 18.89 -9.76 19.62
N PHE A 169 17.74 -9.15 19.32
CA PHE A 169 17.56 -7.70 19.29
C PHE A 169 16.44 -7.32 20.25
N LYS A 170 16.67 -6.28 21.05
CA LYS A 170 15.68 -5.76 21.97
C LYS A 170 14.69 -4.86 21.23
N ILE A 171 13.40 -5.13 21.36
CA ILE A 171 12.34 -4.28 20.82
C ILE A 171 12.23 -3.02 21.68
N LYS A 172 12.67 -1.89 21.16
CA LYS A 172 12.62 -0.58 21.82
C LYS A 172 11.28 0.13 21.60
N GLY A 173 10.67 -0.11 20.46
CA GLY A 173 9.43 0.53 20.08
C GLY A 173 8.69 -0.25 18.99
N ARG A 174 7.44 0.17 18.74
CA ARG A 174 6.57 -0.40 17.73
C ARG A 174 5.95 0.70 16.90
N LEU A 175 5.78 0.47 15.60
CA LEU A 175 5.05 1.38 14.73
C LEU A 175 3.54 1.24 14.94
N GLN A 176 2.83 2.35 14.78
CA GLN A 176 1.38 2.32 14.54
C GLN A 176 1.10 1.54 13.26
N LYS A 177 -0.11 0.98 13.15
CA LYS A 177 -0.52 0.28 11.93
C LYS A 177 -0.50 1.24 10.75
N THR A 178 0.36 0.96 9.79
CA THR A 178 0.54 1.76 8.58
C THR A 178 -0.39 1.32 7.46
N GLY A 179 -0.74 0.04 7.40
CA GLY A 179 -1.43 -0.59 6.29
C GLY A 179 -0.50 -0.85 5.09
N MET A 180 0.80 -0.73 5.27
CA MET A 180 1.85 -0.92 4.27
C MET A 180 2.81 -2.04 4.70
N GLY A 181 3.81 -2.32 3.87
CA GLY A 181 4.86 -3.29 4.15
C GLY A 181 5.64 -3.01 5.44
N PHE A 182 5.67 -1.76 5.87
CA PHE A 182 6.27 -1.35 7.15
C PHE A 182 5.67 -2.08 8.36
N ASP A 183 4.43 -2.54 8.27
CA ASP A 183 3.82 -3.34 9.33
C ASP A 183 4.53 -4.70 9.54
N ASN A 184 5.21 -5.22 8.52
CA ASN A 184 5.98 -6.48 8.54
C ASN A 184 7.49 -6.25 8.54
N THR A 185 7.96 -5.06 8.88
CA THR A 185 9.36 -4.65 8.78
C THR A 185 9.98 -4.45 10.16
N VAL A 186 11.27 -4.73 10.28
CA VAL A 186 12.10 -4.39 11.45
C VAL A 186 13.03 -3.24 11.07
N PHE A 187 13.08 -2.23 11.93
CA PHE A 187 13.89 -1.03 11.73
C PHE A 187 14.99 -0.98 12.78
N LEU A 188 16.21 -0.63 12.35
CA LEU A 188 17.36 -0.51 13.22
C LEU A 188 18.27 0.63 12.76
N ASN A 189 19.27 0.99 13.57
CA ASN A 189 20.20 2.03 13.19
C ASN A 189 21.04 1.61 11.97
N PHE A 190 21.58 2.59 11.26
CA PHE A 190 22.29 2.35 10.01
C PHE A 190 23.59 1.53 10.19
N ASP A 191 24.30 1.71 11.30
CA ASP A 191 25.55 0.99 11.56
C ASP A 191 25.30 -0.49 11.85
N GLU A 192 24.22 -0.79 12.58
CA GLU A 192 23.80 -2.16 12.83
C GLU A 192 23.33 -2.83 11.53
N ALA A 193 22.59 -2.10 10.67
CA ALA A 193 22.21 -2.60 9.35
C ALA A 193 23.43 -2.96 8.49
N ARG A 194 24.45 -2.12 8.50
CA ARG A 194 25.72 -2.38 7.78
C ARG A 194 26.42 -3.63 8.31
N ARG A 195 26.47 -3.78 9.63
CA ARG A 195 27.04 -4.97 10.26
C ARG A 195 26.32 -6.23 9.81
N LEU A 196 25.00 -6.21 9.84
CA LEU A 196 24.16 -7.32 9.38
C LEU A 196 24.32 -7.59 7.88
N ALA A 197 24.45 -6.57 7.05
CA ALA A 197 24.69 -6.73 5.62
C ALA A 197 25.97 -7.52 5.34
N LYS A 198 27.06 -7.21 6.05
CA LYS A 198 28.33 -7.94 5.95
C LYS A 198 28.25 -9.39 6.43
N GLU A 199 27.39 -9.67 7.42
CA GLU A 199 27.13 -11.04 7.87
C GLU A 199 26.26 -11.81 6.87
N TYR A 200 25.27 -11.14 6.28
CA TYR A 200 24.42 -11.71 5.25
C TYR A 200 25.20 -12.20 4.03
N GLU A 201 26.18 -11.42 3.56
CA GLU A 201 27.07 -11.83 2.47
C GLU A 201 27.85 -13.11 2.79
N LYS A 202 28.36 -13.23 4.01
CA LYS A 202 29.08 -14.42 4.44
C LYS A 202 28.23 -15.68 4.48
N ILE A 203 26.95 -15.52 4.84
CA ILE A 203 25.99 -16.63 4.96
C ILE A 203 25.53 -17.10 3.57
N LEU A 204 25.36 -16.20 2.62
CA LEU A 204 24.84 -16.51 1.29
C LEU A 204 25.92 -16.76 0.23
N GLU A 205 27.21 -16.63 0.59
CA GLU A 205 28.35 -16.76 -0.36
C GLU A 205 28.15 -15.89 -1.63
N ILE A 206 27.58 -14.69 -1.47
CA ILE A 206 27.31 -13.78 -2.59
C ILE A 206 28.63 -13.11 -2.99
N GLU A 207 28.94 -13.09 -4.30
CA GLU A 207 30.15 -12.47 -4.84
C GLU A 207 30.13 -10.94 -4.82
N ASP A 208 28.95 -10.31 -4.80
CA ASP A 208 28.78 -8.85 -4.73
C ASP A 208 28.99 -8.35 -3.31
N LYS A 209 30.18 -7.87 -3.05
CA LYS A 209 30.61 -7.39 -1.73
C LYS A 209 29.86 -6.11 -1.36
N TYR A 210 29.15 -6.16 -0.22
CA TYR A 210 28.63 -4.96 0.42
C TYR A 210 29.79 -4.04 0.83
N ASP A 211 29.75 -2.80 0.36
CA ASP A 211 30.66 -1.74 0.79
C ASP A 211 29.95 -0.82 1.80
N ASP A 212 30.69 -0.30 2.79
CA ASP A 212 30.16 0.64 3.78
C ASP A 212 29.61 1.94 3.17
N ASN A 213 29.92 2.20 1.90
CA ASN A 213 29.40 3.31 1.12
C ASN A 213 28.09 2.98 0.37
N MET A 214 27.47 1.83 0.65
CA MET A 214 26.22 1.43 -0.01
C MET A 214 25.00 1.75 0.81
N ILE A 215 23.91 2.04 0.09
CA ILE A 215 22.55 2.24 0.57
C ILE A 215 21.60 1.52 -0.37
N SER A 216 20.33 1.36 -0.01
CA SER A 216 19.33 0.71 -0.88
C SER A 216 18.39 1.72 -1.53
N SER A 217 17.95 2.72 -0.80
CA SER A 217 17.05 3.74 -1.30
C SER A 217 17.34 5.11 -0.70
N ILE A 218 16.88 6.14 -1.38
CA ILE A 218 16.90 7.51 -0.89
C ILE A 218 15.47 8.01 -0.87
N MET A 219 14.96 8.32 0.33
CA MET A 219 13.66 8.93 0.53
C MET A 219 13.80 10.44 0.45
N ILE A 220 12.97 11.10 -0.33
CA ILE A 220 13.05 12.53 -0.61
C ILE A 220 11.72 13.18 -0.31
N LYS A 221 11.78 14.29 0.44
CA LYS A 221 10.68 15.20 0.65
C LYS A 221 10.93 16.48 -0.14
N ILE A 222 9.92 16.97 -0.82
CA ILE A 222 10.03 18.18 -1.66
C ILE A 222 9.50 19.42 -0.92
N LYS A 223 9.98 20.57 -1.33
CA LYS A 223 9.50 21.87 -0.83
C LYS A 223 8.03 22.08 -1.21
N LYS A 224 7.26 22.69 -0.30
CA LYS A 224 5.85 23.01 -0.57
C LYS A 224 5.72 23.91 -1.81
N GLY A 225 4.80 23.54 -2.69
CA GLY A 225 4.50 24.28 -3.92
C GLY A 225 5.39 23.95 -5.11
N VAL A 226 6.30 22.99 -4.97
CA VAL A 226 7.07 22.43 -6.08
C VAL A 226 6.36 21.19 -6.61
N GLU A 227 6.29 21.03 -7.93
CA GLU A 227 5.72 19.85 -8.54
C GLU A 227 6.68 18.67 -8.45
N PRO A 228 6.23 17.50 -7.90
CA PRO A 228 7.08 16.33 -7.74
C PRO A 228 7.72 15.83 -9.04
N THR A 229 7.02 15.96 -10.16
CA THR A 229 7.49 15.57 -11.49
C THR A 229 8.69 16.42 -11.97
N ASP A 230 8.76 17.69 -11.58
CA ASP A 230 9.88 18.55 -11.95
C ASP A 230 11.15 18.13 -11.23
N VAL A 231 11.05 17.84 -9.92
CA VAL A 231 12.17 17.33 -9.12
C VAL A 231 12.57 15.93 -9.60
N GLN A 232 11.62 15.05 -9.90
CA GLN A 232 11.90 13.73 -10.48
C GLN A 232 12.70 13.84 -11.76
N ASN A 233 12.32 14.75 -12.67
CA ASN A 233 13.02 14.98 -13.93
C ASN A 233 14.41 15.61 -13.72
N ALA A 234 14.58 16.44 -12.70
CA ALA A 234 15.88 16.99 -12.32
C ALA A 234 16.80 15.88 -11.81
N ILE A 235 16.31 14.98 -10.93
CA ILE A 235 17.06 13.82 -10.45
C ILE A 235 17.48 12.93 -11.63
N ARG A 236 16.59 12.64 -12.57
CA ARG A 236 16.91 11.84 -13.76
C ARG A 236 18.03 12.45 -14.60
N ARG A 237 18.08 13.79 -14.73
CA ARG A 237 19.15 14.47 -15.48
C ARG A 237 20.48 14.47 -14.75
N GLU A 238 20.46 14.81 -13.46
CA GLU A 238 21.66 14.89 -12.62
C GLU A 238 22.31 13.53 -12.35
N CYS A 239 21.50 12.48 -12.24
CA CYS A 239 21.93 11.12 -11.94
C CYS A 239 21.85 10.16 -13.14
N LEU A 240 21.88 10.69 -14.38
CA LEU A 240 21.70 9.91 -15.61
C LEU A 240 22.67 8.72 -15.74
N ASN A 241 23.91 8.90 -15.25
CA ASN A 241 24.97 7.89 -15.35
C ASN A 241 25.19 7.13 -14.04
N ASP A 242 24.37 7.34 -13.03
CA ASP A 242 24.54 6.73 -11.71
C ASP A 242 23.74 5.43 -11.55
N GLY A 243 23.00 4.98 -12.59
CA GLY A 243 22.22 3.74 -12.56
C GLY A 243 21.10 3.74 -11.55
N VAL A 244 20.45 4.89 -11.33
CA VAL A 244 19.34 5.05 -10.39
C VAL A 244 18.07 5.52 -11.05
N PHE A 245 16.94 5.16 -10.44
CA PHE A 245 15.60 5.48 -10.93
C PHE A 245 14.77 6.17 -9.84
N PRO A 246 14.31 7.41 -10.05
CA PRO A 246 13.41 8.10 -9.14
C PRO A 246 11.94 7.71 -9.38
N LEU A 247 11.28 7.26 -8.34
CA LEU A 247 9.87 6.87 -8.29
C LEU A 247 9.06 7.93 -7.55
N LEU A 248 7.92 8.33 -8.08
CA LEU A 248 6.95 9.13 -7.35
C LEU A 248 6.15 8.23 -6.41
N SER A 249 6.10 8.55 -5.12
CA SER A 249 5.33 7.78 -4.13
C SER A 249 3.85 7.69 -4.50
N LYS A 250 3.27 8.76 -5.02
CA LYS A 250 1.88 8.76 -5.52
C LYS A 250 1.67 7.84 -6.73
N SER A 251 2.67 7.70 -7.60
CA SER A 251 2.57 6.80 -8.76
C SER A 251 2.56 5.34 -8.33
N MET A 252 3.41 4.96 -7.39
CA MET A 252 3.42 3.61 -6.80
C MET A 252 2.05 3.24 -6.22
N MET A 253 1.45 4.15 -5.45
CA MET A 253 0.10 3.96 -4.90
C MET A 253 -0.97 3.88 -5.98
N ASN A 254 -0.85 4.68 -7.05
CA ASN A 254 -1.79 4.66 -8.15
C ASN A 254 -1.73 3.37 -8.96
N GLU A 255 -0.58 2.75 -9.15
CA GLU A 255 -0.45 1.46 -9.86
C GLU A 255 -1.18 0.35 -9.11
N VAL A 256 -0.99 0.25 -7.79
CA VAL A 256 -1.74 -0.69 -6.94
C VAL A 256 -3.23 -0.36 -6.96
N SER A 257 -3.59 0.94 -6.90
CA SER A 257 -4.98 1.39 -7.00
C SER A 257 -5.60 1.04 -8.34
N ASN A 258 -4.90 1.27 -9.44
CA ASN A 258 -5.42 0.99 -10.78
C ASN A 258 -5.66 -0.51 -10.97
N SER A 259 -4.75 -1.37 -10.53
CA SER A 259 -4.96 -2.82 -10.56
C SER A 259 -6.19 -3.25 -9.76
N ALA A 260 -6.41 -2.65 -8.58
CA ALA A 260 -7.61 -2.89 -7.78
C ALA A 260 -8.87 -2.30 -8.44
N LEU A 261 -8.77 -1.10 -9.04
CA LEU A 261 -9.88 -0.46 -9.76
C LEU A 261 -10.28 -1.21 -11.02
N ASP A 262 -9.33 -1.81 -11.74
CA ASP A 262 -9.63 -2.66 -12.89
C ASP A 262 -10.42 -3.90 -12.48
N MET A 263 -10.06 -4.56 -11.39
CA MET A 263 -10.87 -5.65 -10.83
C MET A 263 -12.29 -5.18 -10.47
N ILE A 264 -12.43 -4.00 -9.92
CA ILE A 264 -13.72 -3.41 -9.56
C ILE A 264 -14.54 -3.06 -10.82
N ASN A 265 -13.91 -2.61 -11.90
CA ASN A 265 -14.59 -2.37 -13.18
C ASN A 265 -15.22 -3.66 -13.74
N TYR A 266 -14.55 -4.81 -13.61
CA TYR A 266 -15.17 -6.11 -13.95
C TYR A 266 -16.41 -6.41 -13.10
N VAL A 267 -16.37 -6.07 -11.81
CA VAL A 267 -17.54 -6.23 -10.93
C VAL A 267 -18.68 -5.32 -11.36
N TYR A 268 -18.42 -4.09 -11.79
CA TYR A 268 -19.46 -3.20 -12.34
C TYR A 268 -20.09 -3.73 -13.62
N ILE A 269 -19.30 -4.29 -14.53
CA ILE A 269 -19.81 -4.92 -15.76
C ILE A 269 -20.73 -6.09 -15.37
N LEU A 270 -20.33 -6.93 -14.43
CA LEU A 270 -21.18 -8.03 -13.93
C LEU A 270 -22.48 -7.51 -13.32
N ILE A 271 -22.43 -6.47 -12.49
CA ILE A 271 -23.62 -5.86 -11.90
C ILE A 271 -24.54 -5.31 -13.00
N ALA A 272 -23.99 -4.63 -14.00
CA ALA A 272 -24.77 -4.11 -15.13
C ALA A 272 -25.47 -5.23 -15.91
N LEU A 273 -24.77 -6.36 -16.16
CA LEU A 273 -25.37 -7.54 -16.78
C LEU A 273 -26.51 -8.13 -15.96
N VAL A 274 -26.34 -8.23 -14.65
CA VAL A 274 -27.39 -8.68 -13.71
C VAL A 274 -28.59 -7.75 -13.75
N TRP A 275 -28.40 -6.44 -13.84
CA TRP A 275 -29.48 -5.46 -14.00
C TRP A 275 -30.24 -5.66 -15.30
N ILE A 276 -29.55 -5.82 -16.41
CA ILE A 276 -30.17 -6.05 -17.73
C ILE A 276 -30.97 -7.35 -17.68
N LEU A 277 -30.40 -8.44 -17.15
CA LEU A 277 -31.08 -9.72 -17.02
C LEU A 277 -32.34 -9.61 -16.15
N THR A 278 -32.25 -8.92 -15.03
CA THR A 278 -33.37 -8.68 -14.13
C THR A 278 -34.49 -7.91 -14.83
N PHE A 279 -34.12 -6.87 -15.60
CA PHE A 279 -35.11 -6.08 -16.35
C PHE A 279 -35.81 -6.92 -17.41
N ILE A 280 -35.09 -7.80 -18.12
CA ILE A 280 -35.65 -8.75 -19.09
C ILE A 280 -36.64 -9.70 -18.40
N VAL A 281 -36.22 -10.33 -17.30
CA VAL A 281 -37.08 -11.26 -16.54
C VAL A 281 -38.33 -10.57 -16.03
N LEU A 282 -38.23 -9.35 -15.49
CA LEU A 282 -39.36 -8.55 -15.04
C LEU A 282 -40.33 -8.23 -16.18
N SER A 283 -39.80 -7.84 -17.34
CA SER A 283 -40.59 -7.55 -18.54
C SER A 283 -41.35 -8.78 -19.02
N LEU A 284 -40.71 -9.96 -19.05
CA LEU A 284 -41.36 -11.22 -19.42
C LEU A 284 -42.48 -11.61 -18.44
N VAL A 285 -42.20 -11.55 -17.13
CA VAL A 285 -43.20 -11.84 -16.09
C VAL A 285 -44.37 -10.91 -16.19
N TYR A 286 -44.14 -9.61 -16.46
CA TYR A 286 -45.20 -8.63 -16.65
C TYR A 286 -46.05 -8.91 -17.90
N SER A 287 -45.38 -9.24 -19.02
CA SER A 287 -46.04 -9.59 -20.31
C SER A 287 -46.94 -10.84 -20.16
N ILE A 288 -46.44 -11.89 -19.52
CA ILE A 288 -47.20 -13.14 -19.26
C ILE A 288 -48.41 -12.84 -18.38
N THR A 289 -48.26 -11.95 -17.39
CA THR A 289 -49.37 -11.63 -16.49
C THR A 289 -50.46 -10.84 -17.18
N ILE A 290 -50.14 -9.89 -18.08
CA ILE A 290 -51.12 -9.14 -18.86
C ILE A 290 -51.90 -10.09 -19.77
N LYS A 291 -51.19 -11.00 -20.47
CA LYS A 291 -51.84 -12.01 -21.33
C LYS A 291 -52.79 -12.90 -20.53
N ALA A 292 -52.41 -13.36 -19.36
CA ALA A 292 -53.25 -14.20 -18.49
C ALA A 292 -54.52 -13.48 -18.02
N VAL A 293 -54.47 -12.16 -17.82
CA VAL A 293 -55.66 -11.33 -17.42
C VAL A 293 -56.53 -11.01 -18.61
N SER A 294 -56.02 -10.98 -19.83
CA SER A 294 -56.77 -10.70 -21.06
C SER A 294 -57.58 -11.88 -21.57
N TYR A 295 -57.36 -13.11 -21.06
CA TYR A 295 -58.07 -14.33 -21.44
C TYR A 295 -59.13 -14.78 -20.39
N THR A 296 -59.32 -13.99 -19.33
CA THR A 296 -60.36 -14.19 -18.31
C THR A 296 -61.38 -13.06 -18.41
#